data_8f46dcdf953407f1673b8ddc8fbf980b
#
_entry.id   8f46dcdf953407f1673b8ddc8fbf980b
#
_cell.length_a   1.000
_cell.length_b   1.000
_cell.length_c   1.000
_cell.angle_alpha   90.00
_cell.angle_beta   90.00
_cell.angle_gamma   90.00
#
_symmetry.space_group_name_H-M   'P 1'
#
loop_
_entity.id
_entity.type
_entity.pdbx_description
1 polymer ?
#
loop_
_entity_poly.entity_id
_entity_poly.type
_entity_poly.pdbx_seq_one_letter_code
_entity_poly.pdbx_strand_id
1 'polypeptide(L)'
;MKVSTKGRYALRFLINIASRTDGKPVSIKDVAAQEEISEKYLEQITSVLNSGGLVKSTRGPQGGYLLRKAPEDITVGMVLRLTEGGISPVACLDADEFQCEREARCSTIGLWRRLDKAIRDVVDLSLIHISEPTRRS
;
A
#
# COMPACT_ATOMS: atom_id res chain seq x y z
N MET A 1 12.60 -8.19 -3.91
CA MET A 1 11.32 -7.86 -3.28
C MET A 1 10.19 -8.33 -4.16
N LYS A 2 9.18 -8.93 -3.57
CA LYS A 2 7.96 -9.31 -4.27
C LYS A 2 6.79 -8.68 -3.53
N VAL A 3 5.87 -8.09 -4.28
CA VAL A 3 4.67 -7.53 -3.66
C VAL A 3 3.71 -8.69 -3.39
N SER A 4 3.31 -8.82 -2.14
CA SER A 4 2.44 -9.90 -1.72
C SER A 4 1.01 -9.70 -2.22
N THR A 5 0.21 -10.75 -2.15
CA THR A 5 -1.22 -10.64 -2.45
C THR A 5 -1.88 -9.61 -1.53
N LYS A 6 -1.46 -9.59 -0.25
CA LYS A 6 -1.98 -8.60 0.69
C LYS A 6 -1.70 -7.18 0.19
N GLY A 7 -0.49 -6.91 -0.27
CA GLY A 7 -0.13 -5.58 -0.77
C GLY A 7 -0.92 -5.20 -2.00
N ARG A 8 -1.04 -6.13 -2.94
CA ARG A 8 -1.81 -5.85 -4.15
C ARG A 8 -3.28 -5.60 -3.86
N TYR A 9 -3.86 -6.38 -2.97
CA TYR A 9 -5.27 -6.23 -2.64
C TYR A 9 -5.51 -4.97 -1.79
N ALA A 10 -4.55 -4.60 -0.94
CA ALA A 10 -4.67 -3.35 -0.19
C ALA A 10 -4.75 -2.16 -1.12
N LEU A 11 -3.92 -2.16 -2.18
CA LEU A 11 -3.97 -1.08 -3.16
C LEU A 11 -5.31 -1.07 -3.89
N ARG A 12 -5.81 -2.24 -4.29
CA ARG A 12 -7.10 -2.31 -4.96
C ARG A 12 -8.22 -1.80 -4.07
N PHE A 13 -8.18 -2.14 -2.77
CA PHE A 13 -9.17 -1.66 -1.83
C PHE A 13 -9.13 -0.13 -1.72
N LEU A 14 -7.93 0.43 -1.55
CA LEU A 14 -7.80 1.87 -1.39
C LEU A 14 -8.21 2.62 -2.65
N ILE A 15 -7.82 2.12 -3.81
CA ILE A 15 -8.20 2.75 -5.07
C ILE A 15 -9.71 2.69 -5.25
N ASN A 16 -10.33 1.57 -4.86
CA ASN A 16 -11.77 1.43 -4.97
C ASN A 16 -12.49 2.48 -4.13
N ILE A 17 -12.12 2.62 -2.85
CA ILE A 17 -12.83 3.59 -2.03
C ILE A 17 -12.44 5.03 -2.38
N ALA A 18 -11.23 5.23 -2.91
CA ALA A 18 -10.82 6.56 -3.35
C ALA A 18 -11.58 7.03 -4.58
N SER A 19 -12.05 6.10 -5.39
CA SER A 19 -12.77 6.44 -6.61
C SER A 19 -14.20 6.89 -6.34
N ARG A 20 -14.69 6.75 -5.13
CA ARG A 20 -16.06 7.14 -4.81
C ARG A 20 -16.07 8.59 -4.40
N THR A 21 -17.07 9.30 -4.88
CA THR A 21 -17.11 10.75 -4.72
C THR A 21 -18.25 11.23 -3.82
N ASP A 22 -19.06 10.33 -3.27
CA ASP A 22 -20.20 10.72 -2.47
C ASP A 22 -19.87 11.00 -1.01
N GLY A 23 -18.62 10.74 -0.60
CA GLY A 23 -18.21 11.01 0.77
C GLY A 23 -18.77 10.06 1.80
N LYS A 24 -19.45 9.01 1.37
CA LYS A 24 -20.08 8.07 2.29
C LYS A 24 -19.16 6.89 2.57
N PRO A 25 -19.27 6.30 3.76
CA PRO A 25 -18.49 5.09 4.05
C PRO A 25 -18.82 3.96 3.07
N VAL A 26 -17.81 3.17 2.75
CA VAL A 26 -17.95 2.06 1.82
C VAL A 26 -17.83 0.76 2.60
N SER A 27 -18.81 -0.13 2.45
CA SER A 27 -18.79 -1.37 3.18
C SER A 27 -17.77 -2.34 2.59
N ILE A 28 -17.19 -3.18 3.44
CA ILE A 28 -16.28 -4.22 2.97
C ILE A 28 -17.00 -5.14 1.99
N LYS A 29 -18.28 -5.40 2.26
CA LYS A 29 -19.06 -6.30 1.41
C LYS A 29 -19.11 -5.79 -0.03
N ASP A 30 -19.31 -4.49 -0.19
CA ASP A 30 -19.39 -3.91 -1.53
C ASP A 30 -18.04 -4.01 -2.25
N VAL A 31 -16.96 -3.70 -1.54
CA VAL A 31 -15.64 -3.78 -2.17
C VAL A 31 -15.31 -5.23 -2.50
N ALA A 32 -15.63 -6.14 -1.59
CA ALA A 32 -15.37 -7.56 -1.82
C ALA A 32 -16.05 -8.04 -3.09
N ALA A 33 -17.29 -7.63 -3.29
CA ALA A 33 -18.03 -8.04 -4.48
C ALA A 33 -17.43 -7.42 -5.74
N GLN A 34 -17.08 -6.14 -5.69
CA GLN A 34 -16.56 -5.47 -6.87
C GLN A 34 -15.16 -5.93 -7.24
N GLU A 35 -14.32 -6.20 -6.25
CA GLU A 35 -12.94 -6.58 -6.51
C GLU A 35 -12.74 -8.09 -6.53
N GLU A 36 -13.78 -8.85 -6.21
CA GLU A 36 -13.73 -10.32 -6.19
C GLU A 36 -12.67 -10.81 -5.20
N ILE A 37 -12.69 -10.23 -4.01
CA ILE A 37 -11.82 -10.61 -2.90
C ILE A 37 -12.72 -11.01 -1.74
N SER A 38 -12.31 -12.03 -0.96
CA SER A 38 -13.14 -12.48 0.16
C SER A 38 -13.26 -11.36 1.21
N GLU A 39 -14.43 -11.27 1.84
CA GLU A 39 -14.65 -10.30 2.89
C GLU A 39 -13.70 -10.53 4.05
N LYS A 40 -13.49 -11.79 4.39
CA LYS A 40 -12.63 -12.11 5.52
C LYS A 40 -11.21 -11.64 5.29
N TYR A 41 -10.71 -11.80 4.08
CA TYR A 41 -9.37 -11.36 3.76
C TYR A 41 -9.28 -9.83 3.77
N LEU A 42 -10.33 -9.17 3.25
CA LEU A 42 -10.36 -7.71 3.30
C LEU A 42 -10.42 -7.19 4.73
N GLU A 43 -11.06 -7.91 5.64
CA GLU A 43 -11.06 -7.50 7.04
C GLU A 43 -9.65 -7.47 7.60
N GLN A 44 -8.83 -8.44 7.24
CA GLN A 44 -7.44 -8.45 7.67
C GLN A 44 -6.67 -7.27 7.08
N ILE A 45 -6.93 -6.98 5.83
CA ILE A 45 -6.26 -5.88 5.14
C ILE A 45 -6.67 -4.54 5.74
N THR A 46 -7.96 -4.33 5.97
CA THR A 46 -8.43 -3.06 6.52
C THR A 46 -7.92 -2.84 7.93
N SER A 47 -7.72 -3.93 8.69
CA SER A 47 -7.14 -3.80 10.02
C SER A 47 -5.74 -3.21 9.95
N VAL A 48 -4.93 -3.68 9.01
CA VAL A 48 -3.58 -3.16 8.81
C VAL A 48 -3.62 -1.71 8.36
N LEU A 49 -4.50 -1.39 7.42
CA LEU A 49 -4.60 -0.02 6.91
C LEU A 49 -5.13 0.94 7.97
N ASN A 50 -6.05 0.48 8.81
CA ASN A 50 -6.57 1.30 9.89
C ASN A 50 -5.48 1.58 10.92
N SER A 51 -4.72 0.56 11.29
CA SER A 51 -3.60 0.74 12.23
C SER A 51 -2.57 1.70 11.67
N GLY A 52 -2.39 1.70 10.38
CA GLY A 52 -1.44 2.58 9.72
C GLY A 52 -1.95 3.99 9.45
N GLY A 53 -3.19 4.27 9.82
CA GLY A 53 -3.73 5.62 9.68
C GLY A 53 -4.20 6.00 8.29
N LEU A 54 -4.41 5.03 7.41
CA LEU A 54 -4.83 5.31 6.04
C LEU A 54 -6.35 5.27 5.86
N VAL A 55 -7.04 4.49 6.69
CA VAL A 55 -8.51 4.42 6.64
C VAL A 55 -9.05 4.53 8.04
N LYS A 56 -10.34 4.84 8.13
CA LYS A 56 -11.06 4.82 9.40
C LYS A 56 -12.38 4.12 9.16
N SER A 57 -12.89 3.46 10.21
CA SER A 57 -14.15 2.75 10.11
C SER A 57 -15.26 3.58 10.73
N THR A 58 -16.47 3.41 10.22
CA THR A 58 -17.67 4.03 10.73
C THR A 58 -18.66 2.92 11.03
N ARG A 59 -19.23 2.95 12.22
CA ARG A 59 -20.17 1.91 12.64
C ARG A 59 -21.58 2.23 12.19
N GLY A 60 -22.44 1.20 12.25
CA GLY A 60 -23.85 1.34 11.98
C GLY A 60 -24.25 0.68 10.67
N PRO A 61 -25.56 0.66 10.40
CA PRO A 61 -26.06 0.00 9.19
C PRO A 61 -25.55 0.61 7.90
N GLN A 62 -25.19 1.90 7.94
CA GLN A 62 -24.63 2.55 6.78
C GLN A 62 -23.16 2.86 6.96
N GLY A 63 -22.51 2.10 7.84
CA GLY A 63 -21.11 2.28 8.11
C GLY A 63 -20.23 1.64 7.08
N GLY A 64 -18.96 1.70 7.29
CA GLY A 64 -17.96 1.16 6.37
C GLY A 64 -16.65 1.86 6.58
N TYR A 65 -15.92 2.06 5.49
CA TYR A 65 -14.59 2.63 5.55
C TYR A 65 -14.50 3.90 4.72
N LEU A 66 -13.73 4.83 5.24
CA LEU A 66 -13.40 6.07 4.54
C LEU A 66 -11.89 6.23 4.57
N LEU A 67 -11.36 6.94 3.60
CA LEU A 67 -9.95 7.31 3.65
C LEU A 67 -9.76 8.32 4.77
N ARG A 68 -8.66 8.14 5.51
CA ARG A 68 -8.30 9.10 6.56
C ARG A 68 -7.50 10.26 5.99
N LYS A 69 -6.89 10.06 4.83
CA LYS A 69 -6.13 11.09 4.12
C LYS A 69 -6.69 11.22 2.71
N ALA A 70 -6.47 12.38 2.10
CA ALA A 70 -6.88 12.56 0.71
C ALA A 70 -6.11 11.60 -0.19
N PRO A 71 -6.72 11.13 -1.27
CA PRO A 71 -5.99 10.22 -2.19
C PRO A 71 -4.68 10.81 -2.69
N GLU A 72 -4.63 12.15 -2.85
CA GLU A 72 -3.41 12.82 -3.29
C GLU A 72 -2.30 12.73 -2.26
N ASP A 73 -2.62 12.39 -1.03
CA ASP A 73 -1.65 12.32 0.05
C ASP A 73 -1.25 10.88 0.39
N ILE A 74 -1.78 9.89 -0.33
CA ILE A 74 -1.46 8.50 -0.09
C ILE A 74 -0.61 7.99 -1.23
N THR A 75 0.63 7.62 -0.93
CA THR A 75 1.52 7.05 -1.94
C THR A 75 1.43 5.54 -1.91
N VAL A 76 1.79 4.92 -3.03
CA VAL A 76 1.90 3.46 -3.10
C VAL A 76 2.89 2.96 -2.06
N GLY A 77 3.99 3.72 -1.86
CA GLY A 77 5.00 3.33 -0.88
C GLY A 77 4.45 3.26 0.53
N MET A 78 3.58 4.20 0.91
CA MET A 78 2.97 4.17 2.25
C MET A 78 2.20 2.88 2.45
N VAL A 79 1.45 2.46 1.43
CA VAL A 79 0.65 1.24 1.53
C VAL A 79 1.55 0.01 1.61
N LEU A 80 2.54 -0.07 0.73
CA LEU A 80 3.40 -1.25 0.69
C LEU A 80 4.25 -1.41 1.95
N ARG A 81 4.66 -0.29 2.56
CA ARG A 81 5.41 -0.40 3.81
C ARG A 81 4.55 -1.00 4.93
N LEU A 82 3.25 -0.73 4.91
CA LEU A 82 2.35 -1.31 5.90
C LEU A 82 2.13 -2.80 5.66
N THR A 83 2.02 -3.21 4.41
CA THR A 83 1.67 -4.60 4.10
C THR A 83 2.89 -5.50 3.99
N GLU A 84 4.01 -4.97 3.53
CA GLU A 84 5.21 -5.78 3.29
C GLU A 84 6.27 -5.66 4.38
N GLY A 85 6.16 -4.65 5.24
CA GLY A 85 7.15 -4.42 6.27
C GLY A 85 8.39 -3.71 5.79
N GLY A 86 8.64 -3.71 4.51
CA GLY A 86 9.79 -3.04 3.91
C GLY A 86 9.70 -3.20 2.42
N ILE A 87 10.36 -2.33 1.68
CA ILE A 87 10.25 -2.34 0.22
C ILE A 87 11.60 -2.47 -0.47
N SER A 88 12.67 -2.66 0.30
CA SER A 88 13.99 -2.79 -0.30
C SER A 88 14.19 -4.16 -0.92
N PRO A 89 15.02 -4.25 -1.96
CA PRO A 89 15.26 -5.55 -2.61
C PRO A 89 16.09 -6.49 -1.74
N VAL A 90 16.82 -5.97 -0.77
CA VAL A 90 17.61 -6.79 0.14
C VAL A 90 17.39 -6.32 1.56
N ALA A 91 17.49 -7.25 2.51
CA ALA A 91 17.18 -6.95 3.91
C ALA A 91 18.12 -5.91 4.50
N CYS A 92 19.34 -5.86 4.03
CA CYS A 92 20.31 -4.93 4.60
C CYS A 92 20.04 -3.47 4.27
N LEU A 93 19.07 -3.20 3.42
CA LEU A 93 18.67 -1.84 3.11
C LEU A 93 17.25 -1.51 3.58
N ASP A 94 16.60 -2.44 4.28
CA ASP A 94 15.21 -2.25 4.68
C ASP A 94 15.02 -1.35 5.89
N ALA A 95 16.00 -1.32 6.80
CA ALA A 95 15.88 -0.51 7.99
C ALA A 95 16.89 0.63 7.94
N ASP A 96 16.47 1.82 8.37
CA ASP A 96 17.36 2.98 8.33
C ASP A 96 18.61 2.77 9.16
N GLU A 97 18.47 2.06 10.26
CA GLU A 97 19.61 1.86 11.17
C GLU A 97 20.32 0.53 10.95
N PHE A 98 19.85 -0.24 9.99
CA PHE A 98 20.49 -1.51 9.74
C PHE A 98 21.87 -1.28 9.12
N GLN A 99 22.87 -1.94 9.68
CA GLN A 99 24.21 -1.87 9.14
C GLN A 99 24.74 -3.26 8.93
N CYS A 100 25.05 -3.57 7.67
CA CYS A 100 25.65 -4.85 7.35
C CYS A 100 27.13 -4.78 7.66
N GLU A 101 27.64 -5.79 8.36
CA GLU A 101 29.06 -5.81 8.71
C GLU A 101 29.94 -5.79 7.48
N ARG A 102 29.42 -6.21 6.34
CA ARG A 102 30.18 -6.27 5.11
C ARG A 102 29.90 -5.10 4.18
N GLU A 103 29.18 -4.09 4.66
CA GLU A 103 28.75 -3.02 3.79
C GLU A 103 29.93 -2.36 3.06
N ALA A 104 30.99 -2.08 3.76
CA ALA A 104 32.15 -1.41 3.16
C ALA A 104 32.89 -2.30 2.17
N ARG A 105 32.67 -3.62 2.23
CA ARG A 105 33.37 -4.55 1.35
C ARG A 105 32.43 -5.36 0.47
N CYS A 106 31.15 -5.04 0.50
CA CYS A 106 30.19 -5.79 -0.28
C CYS A 106 30.31 -5.40 -1.73
N SER A 107 30.62 -6.36 -2.57
CA SER A 107 30.84 -6.08 -3.98
C SER A 107 29.57 -5.72 -4.74
N THR A 108 28.39 -6.02 -4.17
CA THR A 108 27.13 -5.77 -4.86
C THR A 108 26.28 -4.68 -4.20
N ILE A 109 26.77 -4.03 -3.16
CA ILE A 109 25.95 -3.05 -2.43
C ILE A 109 25.56 -1.87 -3.33
N GLY A 110 26.44 -1.49 -4.25
CA GLY A 110 26.13 -0.39 -5.15
C GLY A 110 24.94 -0.70 -6.04
N LEU A 111 24.86 -1.93 -6.52
CA LEU A 111 23.72 -2.35 -7.32
C LEU A 111 22.43 -2.31 -6.51
N TRP A 112 22.48 -2.85 -5.30
CA TRP A 112 21.27 -2.91 -4.48
C TRP A 112 20.82 -1.52 -4.06
N ARG A 113 21.73 -0.59 -3.82
CA ARG A 113 21.35 0.78 -3.50
C ARG A 113 20.68 1.48 -4.67
N ARG A 114 21.17 1.23 -5.88
CA ARG A 114 20.56 1.81 -7.06
C ARG A 114 19.17 1.23 -7.30
N LEU A 115 19.03 -0.09 -7.11
CA LEU A 115 17.73 -0.71 -7.26
C LEU A 115 16.76 -0.22 -6.19
N ASP A 116 17.23 -0.12 -4.95
CA ASP A 116 16.42 0.39 -3.86
C ASP A 116 15.94 1.81 -4.14
N LYS A 117 16.82 2.66 -4.65
CA LYS A 117 16.45 4.02 -4.99
C LYS A 117 15.42 4.04 -6.12
N ALA A 118 15.57 3.19 -7.12
CA ALA A 118 14.62 3.14 -8.22
C ALA A 118 13.24 2.70 -7.71
N ILE A 119 13.20 1.72 -6.82
CA ILE A 119 11.94 1.27 -6.24
C ILE A 119 11.29 2.41 -5.46
N ARG A 120 12.06 3.10 -4.61
CA ARG A 120 11.53 4.20 -3.81
C ARG A 120 11.05 5.34 -4.69
N ASP A 121 11.79 5.66 -5.74
CA ASP A 121 11.39 6.74 -6.64
C ASP A 121 10.04 6.46 -7.28
N VAL A 122 9.77 5.19 -7.58
CA VAL A 122 8.48 4.83 -8.17
C VAL A 122 7.38 4.84 -7.13
N VAL A 123 7.56 4.11 -6.03
CA VAL A 123 6.44 3.90 -5.09
C VAL A 123 6.16 5.13 -4.25
N ASP A 124 7.16 5.96 -3.97
CA ASP A 124 6.94 7.14 -3.14
C ASP A 124 6.45 8.34 -3.94
N LEU A 125 6.51 8.28 -5.26
CA LEU A 125 5.96 9.33 -6.10
C LEU A 125 4.64 8.94 -6.75
N SER A 126 4.26 7.66 -6.67
CA SER A 126 2.99 7.20 -7.25
C SER A 126 1.88 7.36 -6.22
N LEU A 127 0.87 8.14 -6.57
CA LEU A 127 -0.28 8.36 -5.71
C LEU A 127 -1.39 7.41 -6.10
N ILE A 128 -2.20 7.00 -5.14
CA ILE A 128 -3.23 6.00 -5.43
C ILE A 128 -4.28 6.52 -6.41
N HIS A 129 -4.54 7.83 -6.42
CA HIS A 129 -5.58 8.35 -7.31
C HIS A 129 -5.14 8.41 -8.76
N ILE A 130 -3.86 8.30 -9.05
CA ILE A 130 -3.38 8.26 -10.43
C ILE A 130 -2.92 6.88 -10.85
N SER A 131 -3.08 5.89 -9.99
CA SER A 131 -2.73 4.51 -10.31
C SER A 131 -3.89 3.78 -10.97
N GLU A 132 -4.77 4.52 -11.60
CA GLU A 132 -5.88 3.93 -12.30
C GLU A 132 -5.42 3.17 -13.48
N PRO A 133 -6.06 2.13 -13.68
CA PRO A 133 -5.69 1.32 -14.81
C PRO A 133 -6.03 1.99 -16.06
N THR A 134 -5.74 1.97 -16.63
CA THR A 134 -6.08 2.33 -17.62
C THR A 134 -5.77 2.87 -18.47
N ARG A 135 -5.66 3.28 -18.64
CA ARG A 135 -5.56 3.85 -19.40
C ARG A 135 -4.65 3.77 -20.25
N ARG A 136 -4.34 3.53 -20.76
CA ARG A 136 -3.50 3.39 -21.50
C ARG A 136 -3.70 3.87 -22.52
N SER A 137 -3.58 4.43 -22.84
CA SER A 137 -3.74 4.88 -23.84
C SER A 137 -3.24 4.71 -24.85
#